data_7baf0c4e65c4ddf41234c9286fe3f50a
#
_entry.id   7baf0c4e65c4ddf41234c9286fe3f50a
#
_cell.length_a   1.000
_cell.length_b   1.000
_cell.length_c   1.000
_cell.angle_alpha   90.00
_cell.angle_beta   90.00
_cell.angle_gamma   90.00
#
_symmetry.space_group_name_H-M   'P 1'
#
loop_
_entity.id
_entity.type
_entity.pdbx_description
1 polymer ?
#
loop_
_entity_poly.entity_id
_entity_poly.type
_entity_poly.pdbx_seq_one_letter_code
_entity_poly.pdbx_strand_id
1 'polypeptide(L)'
;GGAVLTGPSAPTRVESPLPGEIGASPPALSVPATPPVPVVNPPPAAAPSVQLTPPPEIANQIRVAILLPLSGPQAALGRAVLDSAMLALFDVANSDFALLPFDTAGTAEGAAIAAENAVAANVKLVVGPVFSDAVAAAAPVTLRAEINMLAFSNNRGVAEPGVFLSGLLPESQLARVIDYAARHGVRRIGALIPTGPFGARALDAARLAAGAVGIEIVRSREFGPSSPEIAAAVRLISNYDERRAALLAQKKALQGLENEVSKRALNRLSILDTFGPVPFDGLIVAASGAELVNVAAQLSNYDIDTKRVRLLGLSSWAVEGAGREPALIGGWFAAPPAASSREFNRNFQAMYETTPHGLGRAAYDLVALAAILGSQEGGPKFDRATLSSETGFAGVGGLFRFLPDGLSQRSLEVREVTPGGAKTVEPARSTFESLPN
;
A
#
# COMPACT_ATOMS: atom_id res chain seq x y z
N GLY A 1 -24.92 43.47 34.11
CA GLY A 1 -24.85 42.23 34.87
C GLY A 1 -23.61 41.46 34.48
N GLY A 2 -22.54 41.54 35.33
CA GLY A 2 -21.29 40.86 35.09
C GLY A 2 -21.34 39.41 35.52
N ALA A 3 -20.79 38.51 34.78
CA ALA A 3 -20.50 37.15 35.15
C ALA A 3 -18.97 36.94 35.28
N VAL A 4 -18.59 36.55 36.50
CA VAL A 4 -17.21 36.28 36.92
C VAL A 4 -16.84 34.87 36.48
N LEU A 5 -15.71 34.75 35.81
CA LEU A 5 -15.09 33.48 35.49
C LEU A 5 -14.20 33.02 36.65
N THR A 6 -14.50 31.89 37.28
CA THR A 6 -13.65 31.19 38.24
C THR A 6 -12.77 30.15 37.54
N GLY A 7 -11.47 30.28 37.67
CA GLY A 7 -10.48 29.32 37.20
C GLY A 7 -10.26 28.16 38.20
N PRO A 8 -9.67 27.04 37.80
CA PRO A 8 -9.51 25.86 38.63
C PRO A 8 -8.32 25.99 39.61
N SER A 9 -8.57 25.49 40.83
CA SER A 9 -7.63 25.45 41.95
C SER A 9 -6.50 24.51 41.78
N ALA A 10 -5.30 24.86 42.25
CA ALA A 10 -4.11 24.04 42.36
C ALA A 10 -4.17 23.03 43.51
N PRO A 11 -3.43 21.91 43.45
CA PRO A 11 -3.45 20.88 44.49
C PRO A 11 -2.55 21.27 45.69
N THR A 12 -3.08 20.95 46.84
CA THR A 12 -2.54 21.19 48.18
C THR A 12 -1.29 20.32 48.47
N ARG A 13 -0.25 20.95 48.93
CA ARG A 13 1.00 20.37 49.44
C ARG A 13 0.76 19.80 50.83
N VAL A 14 1.06 18.52 51.07
CA VAL A 14 1.07 17.89 52.41
C VAL A 14 2.47 18.04 52.98
N GLU A 15 2.57 18.70 54.14
CA GLU A 15 3.79 18.80 54.94
C GLU A 15 3.97 17.57 55.83
N SER A 16 5.20 17.09 55.93
CA SER A 16 5.63 16.05 56.88
C SER A 16 6.16 16.74 58.16
N PRO A 17 5.88 16.22 59.35
CA PRO A 17 6.45 16.78 60.58
C PRO A 17 7.84 16.24 60.91
N LEU A 18 8.68 17.11 61.48
CA LEU A 18 10.00 16.84 61.99
C LEU A 18 9.98 16.21 63.40
N PRO A 19 11.05 15.49 63.84
CA PRO A 19 11.11 14.76 65.09
C PRO A 19 11.59 15.62 66.26
N GLY A 20 10.97 15.39 67.41
CA GLY A 20 11.39 15.99 68.68
C GLY A 20 12.46 15.19 69.40
N GLU A 21 13.46 15.95 69.93
CA GLU A 21 14.45 15.48 70.89
C GLU A 21 13.82 15.15 72.27
N ILE A 22 14.38 14.19 72.96
CA ILE A 22 14.70 14.27 74.41
C ILE A 22 15.73 13.17 74.74
N GLY A 23 16.77 13.59 75.41
CA GLY A 23 17.91 12.80 75.85
C GLY A 23 17.74 12.09 77.21
N ALA A 24 18.64 11.20 77.46
CA ALA A 24 19.19 10.82 78.78
C ALA A 24 20.40 9.88 78.63
N SER A 25 21.48 10.20 79.27
CA SER A 25 22.77 9.47 79.31
C SER A 25 22.78 8.39 80.43
N PRO A 26 23.85 7.64 80.66
CA PRO A 26 23.92 6.19 80.52
C PRO A 26 24.14 5.43 81.86
N PRO A 27 24.24 4.15 81.90
CA PRO A 27 25.19 3.47 82.75
C PRO A 27 26.07 2.41 82.06
N ALA A 28 27.13 2.11 82.81
CA ALA A 28 28.41 1.54 82.48
C ALA A 28 28.44 0.09 81.95
N LEU A 29 29.39 -0.09 81.08
CA LEU A 29 30.34 -1.19 80.88
C LEU A 29 30.06 -2.59 81.46
N SER A 30 29.84 -3.54 80.58
CA SER A 30 30.32 -4.90 80.71
C SER A 30 30.82 -5.41 79.37
N VAL A 31 32.06 -5.89 79.32
CA VAL A 31 32.73 -6.44 78.15
C VAL A 31 32.16 -7.83 77.85
N PRO A 32 31.59 -8.08 76.69
CA PRO A 32 31.31 -9.45 76.29
C PRO A 32 32.45 -10.03 75.46
N ALA A 33 32.66 -11.33 75.68
CA ALA A 33 33.67 -12.16 75.01
C ALA A 33 33.53 -12.10 73.47
N THR A 34 34.68 -12.12 72.82
CA THR A 34 34.83 -12.22 71.38
C THR A 34 34.10 -13.43 70.81
N PRO A 35 33.16 -13.27 69.89
CA PRO A 35 32.57 -14.41 69.19
C PRO A 35 33.59 -15.03 68.20
N PRO A 36 33.52 -16.33 67.93
CA PRO A 36 34.42 -16.99 66.97
C PRO A 36 34.22 -16.43 65.59
N VAL A 37 35.32 -16.17 64.88
CA VAL A 37 35.35 -15.71 63.51
C VAL A 37 34.58 -16.72 62.62
N PRO A 38 33.56 -16.33 61.88
CA PRO A 38 32.92 -17.24 60.96
C PRO A 38 33.91 -17.68 59.90
N VAL A 39 34.05 -18.99 59.71
CA VAL A 39 34.79 -19.58 58.60
C VAL A 39 34.03 -19.19 57.31
N VAL A 40 34.57 -18.25 56.56
CA VAL A 40 34.07 -17.89 55.20
C VAL A 40 34.41 -19.07 54.31
N ASN A 41 33.45 -19.89 54.01
CA ASN A 41 33.61 -20.86 52.92
C ASN A 41 33.85 -20.07 51.62
N PRO A 42 34.85 -20.47 50.82
CA PRO A 42 35.04 -19.83 49.49
C PRO A 42 33.71 -19.97 48.71
N PRO A 43 33.33 -18.93 47.92
CA PRO A 43 32.14 -19.01 47.11
C PRO A 43 32.21 -20.23 46.23
N PRO A 44 31.10 -20.91 46.00
CA PRO A 44 31.06 -22.09 45.09
C PRO A 44 31.63 -21.64 43.73
N ALA A 45 32.50 -22.48 43.19
CA ALA A 45 33.07 -22.26 41.87
C ALA A 45 31.94 -21.92 40.88
N ALA A 46 32.07 -20.79 40.15
CA ALA A 46 31.08 -20.37 39.17
C ALA A 46 30.78 -21.58 38.26
N ALA A 47 29.52 -21.92 38.16
CA ALA A 47 29.08 -22.94 37.18
C ALA A 47 29.66 -22.59 35.82
N PRO A 48 30.14 -23.54 35.01
CA PRO A 48 30.66 -23.26 33.70
C PRO A 48 29.61 -22.55 32.92
N SER A 49 29.90 -21.30 32.51
CA SER A 49 29.02 -20.55 31.61
C SER A 49 28.97 -21.33 30.30
N VAL A 50 27.78 -21.85 29.98
CA VAL A 50 27.55 -22.44 28.65
C VAL A 50 27.68 -21.34 27.64
N GLN A 51 28.82 -21.25 26.98
CA GLN A 51 28.96 -20.41 25.79
C GLN A 51 28.30 -21.13 24.63
N LEU A 52 27.13 -20.61 24.23
CA LEU A 52 26.48 -21.01 22.98
C LEU A 52 27.31 -20.42 21.83
N THR A 53 28.15 -21.21 21.20
CA THR A 53 28.81 -20.84 19.95
C THR A 53 27.86 -21.21 18.81
N PRO A 54 27.54 -20.24 17.91
CA PRO A 54 26.74 -20.58 16.73
C PRO A 54 27.38 -21.73 15.96
N PRO A 55 26.62 -22.66 15.37
CA PRO A 55 27.17 -23.69 14.51
C PRO A 55 27.99 -23.07 13.38
N PRO A 56 29.10 -23.69 12.95
CA PRO A 56 29.96 -23.14 11.88
C PRO A 56 29.24 -22.95 10.54
N GLU A 57 28.15 -23.64 10.32
CA GLU A 57 27.27 -23.48 9.15
C GLU A 57 26.64 -22.08 9.05
N ILE A 58 26.44 -21.39 10.17
CA ILE A 58 25.88 -20.02 10.19
C ILE A 58 26.89 -19.00 9.60
N ALA A 59 28.17 -19.28 9.62
CA ALA A 59 29.20 -18.38 9.08
C ALA A 59 29.10 -18.20 7.54
N ASN A 60 28.54 -19.16 6.84
CA ASN A 60 28.43 -19.19 5.37
C ASN A 60 27.03 -18.83 4.85
N GLN A 61 26.09 -18.47 5.72
CA GLN A 61 24.74 -18.14 5.29
C GLN A 61 24.70 -16.89 4.40
N ILE A 62 23.89 -16.98 3.35
CA ILE A 62 23.56 -15.85 2.48
C ILE A 62 22.55 -14.97 3.24
N ARG A 63 23.00 -13.81 3.67
CA ARG A 63 22.22 -12.86 4.44
C ARG A 63 21.51 -11.89 3.54
N VAL A 64 20.21 -11.77 3.71
CA VAL A 64 19.35 -10.78 3.05
C VAL A 64 18.66 -9.95 4.12
N ALA A 65 18.72 -8.63 4.01
CA ALA A 65 18.01 -7.75 4.91
C ALA A 65 16.56 -7.58 4.46
N ILE A 66 15.65 -7.46 5.42
CA ILE A 66 14.30 -6.93 5.18
C ILE A 66 14.08 -5.68 6.03
N LEU A 67 13.87 -4.52 5.39
CA LEU A 67 13.70 -3.22 6.02
C LEU A 67 12.20 -2.91 6.11
N LEU A 68 11.66 -2.89 7.33
CA LEU A 68 10.22 -2.71 7.58
C LEU A 68 9.97 -1.77 8.75
N PRO A 69 8.82 -1.08 8.80
CA PRO A 69 8.41 -0.29 9.98
C PRO A 69 7.91 -1.24 11.08
N LEU A 70 8.82 -1.80 11.89
CA LEU A 70 8.46 -2.76 12.95
C LEU A 70 8.07 -2.08 14.26
N SER A 71 8.37 -0.79 14.39
CA SER A 71 7.94 0.10 15.49
C SER A 71 7.22 1.34 14.96
N GLY A 72 6.73 2.19 15.88
CA GLY A 72 6.02 3.43 15.54
C GLY A 72 4.59 3.21 15.00
N PRO A 73 3.97 4.25 14.43
CA PRO A 73 2.57 4.22 14.00
C PRO A 73 2.25 3.18 12.92
N GLN A 74 3.25 2.77 12.14
CA GLN A 74 3.10 1.81 11.03
C GLN A 74 3.54 0.37 11.39
N ALA A 75 3.77 0.08 12.68
CA ALA A 75 4.26 -1.21 13.13
C ALA A 75 3.34 -2.38 12.76
N ALA A 76 2.03 -2.17 12.73
CA ALA A 76 1.06 -3.19 12.32
C ALA A 76 1.25 -3.58 10.85
N LEU A 77 1.49 -2.60 9.96
CA LEU A 77 1.81 -2.82 8.55
C LEU A 77 3.12 -3.61 8.42
N GLY A 78 4.16 -3.18 9.11
CA GLY A 78 5.48 -3.84 9.06
C GLY A 78 5.40 -5.30 9.46
N ARG A 79 4.69 -5.61 10.55
CA ARG A 79 4.47 -7.00 11.00
C ARG A 79 3.69 -7.83 9.98
N ALA A 80 2.59 -7.31 9.45
CA ALA A 80 1.80 -8.03 8.43
C ALA A 80 2.59 -8.35 7.15
N VAL A 81 3.51 -7.45 6.77
CA VAL A 81 4.44 -7.67 5.64
C VAL A 81 5.50 -8.70 6.01
N LEU A 82 6.05 -8.64 7.23
CA LEU A 82 7.03 -9.60 7.74
C LEU A 82 6.45 -11.02 7.81
N ASP A 83 5.20 -11.18 8.27
CA ASP A 83 4.53 -12.49 8.32
C ASP A 83 4.49 -13.16 6.93
N SER A 84 4.19 -12.38 5.90
CA SER A 84 4.20 -12.88 4.51
C SER A 84 5.62 -13.22 4.00
N ALA A 85 6.62 -12.44 4.41
CA ALA A 85 8.03 -12.72 4.12
C ALA A 85 8.51 -14.00 4.83
N MET A 86 8.09 -14.21 6.08
CA MET A 86 8.39 -15.42 6.83
C MET A 86 7.74 -16.67 6.22
N LEU A 87 6.50 -16.56 5.69
CA LEU A 87 5.88 -17.67 4.97
C LEU A 87 6.72 -18.06 3.76
N ALA A 88 7.22 -17.11 2.96
CA ALA A 88 8.12 -17.40 1.84
C ALA A 88 9.41 -18.07 2.30
N LEU A 89 9.99 -17.62 3.42
CA LEU A 89 11.18 -18.21 4.00
C LEU A 89 10.95 -19.70 4.32
N PHE A 90 9.82 -20.04 4.92
CA PHE A 90 9.49 -21.44 5.25
C PHE A 90 9.20 -22.30 4.00
N ASP A 91 8.58 -21.70 2.98
CA ASP A 91 8.18 -22.45 1.78
C ASP A 91 9.36 -22.74 0.84
N VAL A 92 10.35 -21.84 0.73
CA VAL A 92 11.35 -21.90 -0.36
C VAL A 92 12.81 -21.76 0.09
N ALA A 93 13.09 -21.26 1.31
CA ALA A 93 14.48 -21.07 1.74
C ALA A 93 15.11 -22.39 2.23
N ASN A 94 16.41 -22.56 1.98
CA ASN A 94 17.22 -23.61 2.55
C ASN A 94 17.97 -23.13 3.81
N SER A 95 18.74 -24.01 4.47
CA SER A 95 19.50 -23.72 5.69
C SER A 95 20.57 -22.62 5.50
N ASP A 96 21.00 -22.40 4.25
CA ASP A 96 22.06 -21.47 3.92
C ASP A 96 21.57 -20.04 3.69
N PHE A 97 20.26 -19.81 3.76
CA PHE A 97 19.64 -18.50 3.59
C PHE A 97 19.17 -17.93 4.92
N ALA A 98 19.53 -16.69 5.21
CA ALA A 98 19.11 -15.97 6.41
C ALA A 98 18.43 -14.64 6.05
N LEU A 99 17.18 -14.46 6.46
CA LEU A 99 16.46 -13.20 6.37
C LEU A 99 16.60 -12.42 7.68
N LEU A 100 17.18 -11.23 7.61
CA LEU A 100 17.47 -10.37 8.77
C LEU A 100 16.53 -9.16 8.78
N PRO A 101 15.57 -9.09 9.71
CA PRO A 101 14.69 -7.93 9.82
C PRO A 101 15.40 -6.75 10.49
N PHE A 102 15.23 -5.54 9.90
CA PHE A 102 15.69 -4.27 10.44
C PHE A 102 14.52 -3.30 10.52
N ASP A 103 14.39 -2.63 11.66
CA ASP A 103 13.32 -1.67 11.91
C ASP A 103 13.64 -0.31 11.30
N THR A 104 12.75 0.20 10.45
CA THR A 104 12.83 1.56 9.89
C THR A 104 12.04 2.58 10.71
N ALA A 105 11.31 2.15 11.73
CA ALA A 105 10.34 2.96 12.48
C ALA A 105 9.32 3.73 11.59
N GLY A 106 9.24 3.40 10.30
CA GLY A 106 8.43 4.09 9.30
C GLY A 106 8.93 5.49 8.90
N THR A 107 10.19 5.80 9.18
CA THR A 107 10.80 7.11 8.92
C THR A 107 11.97 7.02 7.95
N ALA A 108 12.30 8.14 7.30
CA ALA A 108 13.49 8.25 6.45
C ALA A 108 14.79 8.02 7.23
N GLU A 109 14.91 8.65 8.41
CA GLU A 109 16.09 8.51 9.28
C GLU A 109 16.25 7.06 9.76
N GLY A 110 15.18 6.44 10.27
CA GLY A 110 15.20 5.04 10.70
C GLY A 110 15.56 4.09 9.55
N ALA A 111 15.12 4.37 8.33
CA ALA A 111 15.47 3.58 7.16
C ALA A 111 16.96 3.69 6.77
N ALA A 112 17.57 4.88 6.89
CA ALA A 112 19.00 5.06 6.67
C ALA A 112 19.82 4.26 7.70
N ILE A 113 19.46 4.37 9.00
CA ILE A 113 20.12 3.61 10.08
C ILE A 113 19.93 2.09 9.87
N ALA A 114 18.73 1.65 9.50
CA ALA A 114 18.46 0.24 9.19
C ALA A 114 19.31 -0.28 8.03
N ALA A 115 19.51 0.55 6.99
CA ALA A 115 20.38 0.23 5.87
C ALA A 115 21.85 0.14 6.27
N GLU A 116 22.36 1.05 7.11
CA GLU A 116 23.72 1.01 7.66
C GLU A 116 23.94 -0.29 8.46
N ASN A 117 23.01 -0.64 9.33
CA ASN A 117 23.05 -1.87 10.10
C ASN A 117 23.02 -3.13 9.21
N ALA A 118 22.22 -3.10 8.13
CA ALA A 118 22.17 -4.19 7.15
C ALA A 118 23.52 -4.35 6.43
N VAL A 119 24.15 -3.24 6.00
CA VAL A 119 25.50 -3.25 5.41
C VAL A 119 26.54 -3.81 6.41
N ALA A 120 26.51 -3.37 7.66
CA ALA A 120 27.40 -3.86 8.71
C ALA A 120 27.19 -5.38 8.99
N ALA A 121 25.99 -5.91 8.79
CA ALA A 121 25.67 -7.33 8.90
C ALA A 121 26.11 -8.16 7.67
N ASN A 122 26.79 -7.55 6.68
CA ASN A 122 27.27 -8.18 5.46
C ASN A 122 26.15 -8.83 4.62
N VAL A 123 24.99 -8.18 4.53
CA VAL A 123 23.91 -8.66 3.68
C VAL A 123 24.27 -8.52 2.20
N LYS A 124 23.69 -9.35 1.34
CA LYS A 124 23.95 -9.39 -0.10
C LYS A 124 22.82 -8.76 -0.93
N LEU A 125 21.67 -8.57 -0.32
CA LEU A 125 20.48 -7.96 -0.93
C LEU A 125 19.66 -7.29 0.18
N VAL A 126 18.96 -6.23 -0.18
CA VAL A 126 17.99 -5.56 0.70
C VAL A 126 16.60 -5.70 0.10
N VAL A 127 15.63 -6.18 0.87
CA VAL A 127 14.21 -6.21 0.58
C VAL A 127 13.53 -5.11 1.39
N GLY A 128 12.66 -4.30 0.78
CA GLY A 128 12.17 -3.07 1.39
C GLY A 128 13.05 -1.86 1.08
N PRO A 129 12.76 -0.70 1.69
CA PRO A 129 11.66 -0.42 2.61
C PRO A 129 10.31 -0.21 1.92
N VAL A 130 9.27 0.17 2.71
CA VAL A 130 7.90 0.31 2.21
C VAL A 130 7.65 1.70 1.62
N PHE A 131 8.02 2.76 2.34
CA PHE A 131 7.69 4.14 2.00
C PHE A 131 8.74 4.78 1.11
N SER A 132 8.32 5.67 0.20
CA SER A 132 9.22 6.34 -0.75
C SER A 132 10.33 7.14 -0.07
N ASP A 133 10.01 7.83 1.02
CA ASP A 133 10.99 8.63 1.77
C ASP A 133 12.04 7.73 2.44
N ALA A 134 11.60 6.57 2.94
CA ALA A 134 12.48 5.55 3.49
C ALA A 134 13.37 4.92 2.40
N VAL A 135 12.83 4.69 1.18
CA VAL A 135 13.63 4.23 0.03
C VAL A 135 14.68 5.27 -0.34
N ALA A 136 14.29 6.54 -0.49
CA ALA A 136 15.20 7.63 -0.83
C ALA A 136 16.33 7.81 0.20
N ALA A 137 16.06 7.54 1.49
CA ALA A 137 17.07 7.63 2.55
C ALA A 137 18.00 6.41 2.62
N ALA A 138 17.48 5.20 2.39
CA ALA A 138 18.25 3.96 2.46
C ALA A 138 19.09 3.69 1.18
N ALA A 139 18.60 4.11 0.00
CA ALA A 139 19.24 3.84 -1.29
C ALA A 139 20.70 4.31 -1.37
N PRO A 140 21.07 5.56 -0.97
CA PRO A 140 22.47 5.99 -1.02
C PRO A 140 23.41 5.14 -0.16
N VAL A 141 22.91 4.53 0.92
CA VAL A 141 23.68 3.66 1.82
C VAL A 141 23.97 2.32 1.14
N THR A 142 22.93 1.67 0.60
CA THR A 142 23.05 0.35 -0.03
C THR A 142 23.83 0.42 -1.34
N LEU A 143 23.60 1.46 -2.17
CA LEU A 143 24.28 1.64 -3.44
C LEU A 143 25.81 1.90 -3.27
N ARG A 144 26.22 2.65 -2.24
CA ARG A 144 27.64 2.81 -1.89
C ARG A 144 28.31 1.50 -1.49
N ALA A 145 27.55 0.57 -0.92
CA ALA A 145 28.01 -0.76 -0.56
C ALA A 145 27.85 -1.78 -1.70
N GLU A 146 27.42 -1.33 -2.90
CA GLU A 146 27.14 -2.18 -4.07
C GLU A 146 26.07 -3.26 -3.80
N ILE A 147 25.13 -2.97 -2.88
CA ILE A 147 24.03 -3.87 -2.52
C ILE A 147 22.75 -3.36 -3.20
N ASN A 148 22.15 -4.22 -4.04
CA ASN A 148 20.89 -3.91 -4.69
C ASN A 148 19.71 -3.96 -3.70
N MET A 149 18.66 -3.17 -3.99
CA MET A 149 17.47 -3.01 -3.16
C MET A 149 16.21 -3.37 -3.95
N LEU A 150 15.32 -4.17 -3.35
CA LEU A 150 14.01 -4.53 -3.86
C LEU A 150 12.93 -3.87 -2.98
N ALA A 151 12.56 -2.63 -3.27
CA ALA A 151 11.67 -1.82 -2.44
C ALA A 151 10.18 -2.08 -2.72
N PHE A 152 9.33 -1.93 -1.69
CA PHE A 152 7.86 -2.07 -1.82
C PHE A 152 7.17 -0.80 -2.36
N SER A 153 7.89 0.28 -2.54
CA SER A 153 7.33 1.55 -3.00
C SER A 153 6.69 1.44 -4.39
N ASN A 154 5.63 2.21 -4.60
CA ASN A 154 5.00 2.45 -5.90
C ASN A 154 5.26 3.87 -6.45
N ASN A 155 6.22 4.58 -5.88
CA ASN A 155 6.61 5.90 -6.34
C ASN A 155 7.82 5.80 -7.28
N ARG A 156 7.57 5.90 -8.59
CA ARG A 156 8.64 5.80 -9.62
C ARG A 156 9.79 6.78 -9.41
N GLY A 157 9.57 7.90 -8.71
CA GLY A 157 10.60 8.92 -8.47
C GLY A 157 11.75 8.47 -7.57
N VAL A 158 11.65 7.29 -6.93
CA VAL A 158 12.74 6.71 -6.13
C VAL A 158 13.35 5.46 -6.78
N ALA A 159 12.96 5.15 -8.02
CA ALA A 159 13.58 4.09 -8.81
C ALA A 159 14.89 4.59 -9.42
N GLU A 160 15.92 3.77 -9.37
CA GLU A 160 17.20 4.02 -10.05
C GLU A 160 17.95 2.69 -10.24
N PRO A 161 19.00 2.65 -11.07
CA PRO A 161 19.76 1.43 -11.28
C PRO A 161 20.33 0.85 -9.98
N GLY A 162 19.79 -0.28 -9.53
CA GLY A 162 20.11 -0.94 -8.25
C GLY A 162 19.07 -0.74 -7.15
N VAL A 163 18.05 0.10 -7.39
CA VAL A 163 16.87 0.26 -6.53
C VAL A 163 15.63 -0.11 -7.33
N PHE A 164 15.16 -1.33 -7.16
CA PHE A 164 14.06 -1.89 -7.91
C PHE A 164 12.75 -1.79 -7.13
N LEU A 165 11.71 -1.26 -7.76
CA LEU A 165 10.39 -1.10 -7.14
C LEU A 165 9.50 -2.30 -7.46
N SER A 166 8.95 -2.94 -6.43
CA SER A 166 7.99 -4.04 -6.58
C SER A 166 6.52 -3.63 -6.42
N GLY A 167 6.28 -2.40 -6.00
CA GLY A 167 4.93 -1.86 -5.82
C GLY A 167 4.12 -1.85 -7.12
N LEU A 168 2.80 -1.97 -7.00
CA LEU A 168 1.89 -1.84 -8.15
C LEU A 168 1.84 -0.38 -8.62
N LEU A 169 2.55 -0.09 -9.68
CA LEU A 169 2.59 1.25 -10.27
C LEU A 169 1.22 1.62 -10.87
N PRO A 170 0.67 2.82 -10.62
CA PRO A 170 -0.57 3.27 -11.24
C PRO A 170 -0.46 3.29 -12.77
N GLU A 171 0.72 3.55 -13.32
CA GLU A 171 1.01 3.55 -14.75
C GLU A 171 0.66 2.22 -15.42
N SER A 172 1.14 1.11 -14.86
CA SER A 172 0.87 -0.23 -15.41
C SER A 172 -0.60 -0.62 -15.30
N GLN A 173 -1.25 -0.24 -14.20
CA GLN A 173 -2.65 -0.56 -13.96
C GLN A 173 -3.56 0.23 -14.90
N LEU A 174 -3.33 1.54 -15.04
CA LEU A 174 -4.11 2.41 -15.92
C LEU A 174 -3.88 2.07 -17.39
N ALA A 175 -2.64 1.81 -17.80
CA ALA A 175 -2.35 1.35 -19.15
C ALA A 175 -3.14 0.08 -19.49
N ARG A 176 -3.18 -0.88 -18.56
CA ARG A 176 -3.88 -2.16 -18.75
C ARG A 176 -5.40 -2.01 -18.86
N VAL A 177 -6.03 -1.24 -17.95
CA VAL A 177 -7.49 -1.08 -17.94
C VAL A 177 -7.98 -0.17 -19.06
N ILE A 178 -7.21 0.88 -19.41
CA ILE A 178 -7.55 1.81 -20.51
C ILE A 178 -7.42 1.10 -21.86
N ASP A 179 -6.36 0.30 -22.08
CA ASP A 179 -6.22 -0.53 -23.28
C ASP A 179 -7.41 -1.46 -23.46
N TYR A 180 -7.80 -2.15 -22.39
CA TYR A 180 -9.00 -3.00 -22.39
C TYR A 180 -10.26 -2.19 -22.73
N ALA A 181 -10.46 -1.04 -22.09
CA ALA A 181 -11.61 -0.18 -22.29
C ALA A 181 -11.69 0.34 -23.74
N ALA A 182 -10.53 0.72 -24.34
CA ALA A 182 -10.42 1.15 -25.75
C ALA A 182 -10.91 0.08 -26.71
N ARG A 183 -10.48 -1.17 -26.51
CA ARG A 183 -10.90 -2.32 -27.32
C ARG A 183 -12.38 -2.67 -27.13
N HIS A 184 -13.00 -2.24 -26.04
CA HIS A 184 -14.42 -2.45 -25.72
C HIS A 184 -15.28 -1.21 -25.92
N GLY A 185 -14.82 -0.27 -26.73
CA GLY A 185 -15.65 0.82 -27.26
C GLY A 185 -15.63 2.12 -26.47
N VAL A 186 -14.89 2.23 -25.38
CA VAL A 186 -14.67 3.50 -24.67
C VAL A 186 -13.81 4.43 -25.55
N ARG A 187 -14.24 5.69 -25.69
CA ARG A 187 -13.56 6.69 -26.54
C ARG A 187 -13.21 7.98 -25.82
N ARG A 188 -13.98 8.36 -24.81
CA ARG A 188 -13.81 9.59 -24.04
C ARG A 188 -13.83 9.28 -22.57
N ILE A 189 -12.81 9.66 -21.84
CA ILE A 189 -12.68 9.35 -20.43
C ILE A 189 -12.75 10.62 -19.59
N GLY A 190 -13.57 10.55 -18.51
CA GLY A 190 -13.46 11.43 -17.34
C GLY A 190 -12.50 10.82 -16.31
N ALA A 191 -11.87 11.62 -15.46
CA ALA A 191 -11.01 11.14 -14.38
C ALA A 191 -11.31 11.84 -13.06
N LEU A 192 -11.71 11.05 -12.04
CA LEU A 192 -11.83 11.45 -10.64
C LEU A 192 -10.60 10.94 -9.88
N ILE A 193 -9.82 11.87 -9.37
CA ILE A 193 -8.47 11.63 -8.85
C ILE A 193 -8.39 12.20 -7.43
N PRO A 194 -7.83 11.49 -6.44
CA PRO A 194 -7.64 12.07 -5.12
C PRO A 194 -6.60 13.20 -5.17
N THR A 195 -6.75 14.19 -4.30
CA THR A 195 -5.74 15.24 -4.12
C THR A 195 -4.40 14.64 -3.66
N GLY A 196 -3.29 15.30 -4.02
CA GLY A 196 -1.95 14.94 -3.57
C GLY A 196 -1.11 14.18 -4.61
N PRO A 197 0.12 13.80 -4.23
CA PRO A 197 1.13 13.28 -5.17
C PRO A 197 0.72 11.99 -5.90
N PHE A 198 -0.02 11.10 -5.25
CA PHE A 198 -0.53 9.88 -5.87
C PHE A 198 -1.54 10.21 -6.97
N GLY A 199 -2.50 11.10 -6.68
CA GLY A 199 -3.50 11.50 -7.67
C GLY A 199 -2.89 12.17 -8.90
N ALA A 200 -1.93 13.08 -8.71
CA ALA A 200 -1.21 13.73 -9.81
C ALA A 200 -0.53 12.68 -10.71
N ARG A 201 0.20 11.72 -10.14
CA ARG A 201 0.82 10.63 -10.91
C ARG A 201 -0.20 9.75 -11.62
N ALA A 202 -1.32 9.43 -10.96
CA ALA A 202 -2.39 8.64 -11.58
C ALA A 202 -3.02 9.37 -12.77
N LEU A 203 -3.19 10.69 -12.71
CA LEU A 203 -3.71 11.48 -13.82
C LEU A 203 -2.74 11.52 -15.01
N ASP A 204 -1.45 11.72 -14.75
CA ASP A 204 -0.42 11.72 -15.80
C ASP A 204 -0.30 10.34 -16.46
N ALA A 205 -0.35 9.27 -15.65
CA ALA A 205 -0.39 7.90 -16.15
C ALA A 205 -1.64 7.63 -17.01
N ALA A 206 -2.80 8.14 -16.59
CA ALA A 206 -4.04 8.02 -17.36
C ALA A 206 -3.96 8.74 -18.70
N ARG A 207 -3.40 9.96 -18.73
CA ARG A 207 -3.21 10.74 -19.96
C ARG A 207 -2.27 10.03 -20.94
N LEU A 208 -1.14 9.53 -20.42
CA LEU A 208 -0.16 8.80 -21.24
C LEU A 208 -0.80 7.52 -21.82
N ALA A 209 -1.46 6.73 -20.99
CA ALA A 209 -2.10 5.48 -21.40
C ALA A 209 -3.24 5.73 -22.41
N ALA A 210 -4.07 6.74 -22.18
CA ALA A 210 -5.15 7.11 -23.09
C ALA A 210 -4.62 7.57 -24.45
N GLY A 211 -3.59 8.43 -24.47
CA GLY A 211 -2.92 8.88 -25.68
C GLY A 211 -2.33 7.74 -26.51
N ALA A 212 -1.75 6.73 -25.86
CA ALA A 212 -1.17 5.56 -26.52
C ALA A 212 -2.21 4.72 -27.30
N VAL A 213 -3.49 4.76 -26.90
CA VAL A 213 -4.59 4.00 -27.54
C VAL A 213 -5.62 4.88 -28.24
N GLY A 214 -5.32 6.17 -28.43
CA GLY A 214 -6.19 7.10 -29.14
C GLY A 214 -7.48 7.48 -28.40
N ILE A 215 -7.48 7.42 -27.06
CA ILE A 215 -8.57 7.89 -26.21
C ILE A 215 -8.25 9.28 -25.67
N GLU A 216 -9.28 10.12 -25.54
CA GLU A 216 -9.15 11.45 -24.96
C GLU A 216 -9.59 11.47 -23.49
N ILE A 217 -8.78 12.09 -22.61
CA ILE A 217 -9.20 12.48 -21.25
C ILE A 217 -9.90 13.84 -21.36
N VAL A 218 -11.21 13.82 -21.55
CA VAL A 218 -12.02 15.02 -21.83
C VAL A 218 -12.22 15.90 -20.61
N ARG A 219 -12.18 15.31 -19.39
CA ARG A 219 -12.33 16.01 -18.12
C ARG A 219 -11.55 15.31 -17.01
N SER A 220 -11.00 16.10 -16.11
CA SER A 220 -10.46 15.59 -14.83
C SER A 220 -10.86 16.50 -13.67
N ARG A 221 -11.09 15.91 -12.50
CA ARG A 221 -11.32 16.62 -11.25
C ARG A 221 -10.63 15.91 -10.11
N GLU A 222 -9.98 16.70 -9.27
CA GLU A 222 -9.46 16.23 -8.01
C GLU A 222 -10.56 16.29 -6.95
N PHE A 223 -10.51 15.35 -5.99
CA PHE A 223 -11.38 15.31 -4.82
C PHE A 223 -10.55 15.19 -3.55
N GLY A 224 -10.98 15.89 -2.49
CA GLY A 224 -10.45 15.70 -1.15
C GLY A 224 -11.11 14.52 -0.42
N PRO A 225 -10.65 14.19 0.80
CA PRO A 225 -11.10 13.00 1.53
C PRO A 225 -12.52 13.10 2.09
N SER A 226 -13.10 14.31 2.18
CA SER A 226 -14.42 14.52 2.77
C SER A 226 -15.55 14.27 1.76
N SER A 227 -16.70 13.79 2.26
CA SER A 227 -17.88 13.57 1.43
C SER A 227 -18.36 14.81 0.66
N PRO A 228 -18.34 16.03 1.22
CA PRO A 228 -18.68 17.24 0.46
C PRO A 228 -17.73 17.54 -0.70
N GLU A 229 -16.42 17.32 -0.52
CA GLU A 229 -15.41 17.52 -1.58
C GLU A 229 -15.58 16.49 -2.70
N ILE A 230 -15.84 15.23 -2.36
CA ILE A 230 -16.17 14.18 -3.31
C ILE A 230 -17.43 14.55 -4.10
N ALA A 231 -18.51 14.95 -3.41
CA ALA A 231 -19.75 15.37 -4.04
C ALA A 231 -19.54 16.55 -5.01
N ALA A 232 -18.77 17.57 -4.62
CA ALA A 232 -18.42 18.70 -5.46
C ALA A 232 -17.64 18.27 -6.71
N ALA A 233 -16.66 17.37 -6.58
CA ALA A 233 -15.89 16.87 -7.70
C ALA A 233 -16.76 16.07 -8.70
N VAL A 234 -17.65 15.20 -8.19
CA VAL A 234 -18.59 14.43 -9.03
C VAL A 234 -19.57 15.36 -9.75
N ARG A 235 -20.11 16.38 -9.07
CA ARG A 235 -20.98 17.42 -9.65
C ARG A 235 -20.29 18.16 -10.80
N LEU A 236 -19.04 18.57 -10.58
CA LEU A 236 -18.26 19.31 -11.59
C LEU A 236 -17.88 18.46 -12.78
N ILE A 237 -17.42 17.20 -12.57
CA ILE A 237 -17.00 16.35 -13.68
C ILE A 237 -18.17 15.95 -14.57
N SER A 238 -19.35 15.71 -13.98
CA SER A 238 -20.57 15.37 -14.73
C SER A 238 -21.19 16.52 -15.50
N ASN A 239 -20.69 17.75 -15.30
CA ASN A 239 -21.32 18.97 -15.84
C ASN A 239 -22.78 19.15 -15.40
N TYR A 240 -23.10 18.74 -14.16
CA TYR A 240 -24.47 18.61 -13.68
C TYR A 240 -25.26 19.91 -13.80
N ASP A 241 -24.68 21.04 -13.38
CA ASP A 241 -25.38 22.32 -13.35
C ASP A 241 -25.76 22.82 -14.73
N GLU A 242 -24.85 22.71 -15.72
CA GLU A 242 -25.14 23.10 -17.09
C GLU A 242 -26.19 22.18 -17.72
N ARG A 243 -26.10 20.88 -17.48
CA ARG A 243 -27.08 19.90 -17.96
C ARG A 243 -28.44 20.13 -17.33
N ARG A 244 -28.49 20.50 -16.03
CA ARG A 244 -29.72 20.85 -15.34
C ARG A 244 -30.32 22.16 -15.86
N ALA A 245 -29.48 23.20 -16.07
CA ALA A 245 -29.93 24.46 -16.66
C ALA A 245 -30.49 24.26 -18.08
N ALA A 246 -29.85 23.40 -18.88
CA ALA A 246 -30.33 23.05 -20.22
C ALA A 246 -31.72 22.35 -20.16
N LEU A 247 -31.93 21.43 -19.19
CA LEU A 247 -33.25 20.81 -18.97
C LEU A 247 -34.33 21.85 -18.64
N LEU A 248 -34.03 22.78 -17.72
CA LEU A 248 -34.98 23.82 -17.33
C LEU A 248 -35.31 24.75 -18.50
N ALA A 249 -34.30 25.13 -19.27
CA ALA A 249 -34.50 25.94 -20.48
C ALA A 249 -35.39 25.24 -21.52
N GLN A 250 -35.13 23.94 -21.75
CA GLN A 250 -35.92 23.13 -22.68
C GLN A 250 -37.40 22.99 -22.19
N LYS A 251 -37.58 22.69 -20.89
CA LYS A 251 -38.94 22.64 -20.30
C LYS A 251 -39.68 23.98 -20.48
N LYS A 252 -39.02 25.12 -20.21
CA LYS A 252 -39.59 26.45 -20.37
C LYS A 252 -39.96 26.75 -21.83
N ALA A 253 -39.10 26.39 -22.79
CA ALA A 253 -39.38 26.58 -24.21
C ALA A 253 -40.63 25.78 -24.67
N LEU A 254 -40.80 24.56 -24.18
CA LEU A 254 -41.93 23.72 -24.53
C LEU A 254 -43.25 24.14 -23.84
N GLN A 255 -43.19 24.73 -22.65
CA GLN A 255 -44.36 25.24 -21.91
C GLN A 255 -45.05 26.37 -22.65
N GLY A 256 -44.34 27.13 -23.49
CA GLY A 256 -44.91 28.18 -24.33
C GLY A 256 -45.65 27.69 -25.59
N LEU A 257 -45.64 26.34 -25.84
CA LEU A 257 -46.22 25.73 -27.02
C LEU A 257 -47.47 24.91 -26.64
N GLU A 258 -48.66 25.36 -27.04
CA GLU A 258 -49.92 24.70 -26.68
C GLU A 258 -50.34 23.54 -27.64
N ASN A 259 -49.40 22.67 -27.97
CA ASN A 259 -49.71 21.53 -28.84
C ASN A 259 -49.42 20.18 -28.14
N GLU A 260 -50.03 19.09 -28.63
CA GLU A 260 -49.92 17.77 -28.04
C GLU A 260 -48.50 17.19 -28.11
N VAL A 261 -47.69 17.60 -29.08
CA VAL A 261 -46.29 17.16 -29.20
C VAL A 261 -45.46 17.74 -28.05
N SER A 262 -45.66 19.02 -27.75
CA SER A 262 -45.01 19.71 -26.64
C SER A 262 -45.41 19.14 -25.28
N LYS A 263 -46.70 18.83 -25.07
CA LYS A 263 -47.20 18.18 -23.86
C LYS A 263 -46.51 16.81 -23.65
N ARG A 264 -46.44 15.98 -24.67
CA ARG A 264 -45.74 14.67 -24.61
C ARG A 264 -44.22 14.82 -24.34
N ALA A 265 -43.59 15.82 -24.96
CA ALA A 265 -42.18 16.12 -24.70
C ALA A 265 -41.95 16.57 -23.24
N LEU A 266 -42.80 17.47 -22.69
CA LEU A 266 -42.77 17.90 -21.30
C LEU A 266 -42.92 16.72 -20.32
N ASN A 267 -43.84 15.80 -20.60
CA ASN A 267 -44.03 14.60 -19.78
C ASN A 267 -42.75 13.71 -19.77
N ARG A 268 -42.05 13.59 -20.92
CA ARG A 268 -40.78 12.85 -20.98
C ARG A 268 -39.67 13.56 -20.21
N LEU A 269 -39.62 14.90 -20.31
CA LEU A 269 -38.62 15.70 -19.61
C LEU A 269 -38.90 15.82 -18.09
N SER A 270 -40.15 15.60 -17.64
CA SER A 270 -40.52 15.75 -16.22
C SER A 270 -39.80 14.78 -15.30
N ILE A 271 -39.46 13.58 -15.81
CA ILE A 271 -38.80 12.50 -15.06
C ILE A 271 -37.26 12.58 -15.11
N LEU A 272 -36.70 13.54 -15.85
CA LEU A 272 -35.26 13.73 -15.96
C LEU A 272 -34.72 14.74 -14.93
N ASP A 273 -33.54 14.47 -14.39
CA ASP A 273 -32.81 15.38 -13.53
C ASP A 273 -31.92 16.35 -14.31
N THR A 274 -31.39 15.90 -15.46
CA THR A 274 -30.56 16.69 -16.36
C THR A 274 -30.91 16.45 -17.82
N PHE A 275 -30.40 17.28 -18.74
CA PHE A 275 -30.58 17.13 -20.20
C PHE A 275 -29.30 16.73 -20.89
N GLY A 276 -29.35 15.64 -21.65
CA GLY A 276 -28.22 15.09 -22.37
C GLY A 276 -27.29 14.21 -21.50
N PRO A 277 -26.42 13.44 -22.15
CA PRO A 277 -25.46 12.58 -21.46
C PRO A 277 -24.31 13.39 -20.85
N VAL A 278 -23.57 12.75 -19.94
CA VAL A 278 -22.25 13.24 -19.51
C VAL A 278 -21.28 13.26 -20.69
N PRO A 279 -20.20 14.07 -20.67
CA PRO A 279 -19.31 14.25 -21.81
C PRO A 279 -18.34 13.07 -22.06
N PHE A 280 -18.42 12.00 -21.29
CA PHE A 280 -17.53 10.83 -21.38
C PHE A 280 -18.35 9.52 -21.33
N ASP A 281 -17.77 8.47 -21.89
CA ASP A 281 -18.31 7.09 -21.88
C ASP A 281 -17.50 6.16 -20.97
N GLY A 282 -16.34 6.59 -20.47
CA GLY A 282 -15.56 5.98 -19.39
C GLY A 282 -15.26 6.96 -18.27
N LEU A 283 -15.16 6.47 -17.04
CA LEU A 283 -14.81 7.28 -15.87
C LEU A 283 -13.77 6.55 -15.02
N ILE A 284 -12.54 7.08 -15.00
CA ILE A 284 -11.51 6.62 -14.06
C ILE A 284 -11.87 7.13 -12.67
N VAL A 285 -11.85 6.22 -11.68
CA VAL A 285 -12.00 6.54 -10.26
C VAL A 285 -10.79 5.97 -9.53
N ALA A 286 -9.80 6.83 -9.27
CA ALA A 286 -8.55 6.46 -8.60
C ALA A 286 -8.73 6.53 -7.06
N ALA A 287 -9.76 5.90 -6.52
CA ALA A 287 -10.12 5.85 -5.11
C ALA A 287 -9.98 4.44 -4.54
N SER A 288 -9.95 4.32 -3.22
CA SER A 288 -9.90 3.06 -2.48
C SER A 288 -10.77 3.09 -1.23
N GLY A 289 -11.13 1.92 -0.69
CA GLY A 289 -11.84 1.82 0.59
C GLY A 289 -13.09 2.70 0.69
N ALA A 290 -13.19 3.47 1.77
CA ALA A 290 -14.35 4.35 2.03
C ALA A 290 -14.53 5.47 1.00
N GLU A 291 -13.43 5.99 0.43
CA GLU A 291 -13.50 7.02 -0.62
C GLU A 291 -14.15 6.47 -1.89
N LEU A 292 -13.81 5.23 -2.30
CA LEU A 292 -14.42 4.57 -3.45
C LEU A 292 -15.93 4.41 -3.28
N VAL A 293 -16.36 3.95 -2.11
CA VAL A 293 -17.78 3.80 -1.75
C VAL A 293 -18.49 5.16 -1.80
N ASN A 294 -17.86 6.19 -1.27
CA ASN A 294 -18.37 7.55 -1.27
C ASN A 294 -18.52 8.10 -2.69
N VAL A 295 -17.50 7.95 -3.54
CA VAL A 295 -17.59 8.34 -4.96
C VAL A 295 -18.74 7.60 -5.63
N ALA A 296 -18.82 6.27 -5.46
CA ALA A 296 -19.87 5.45 -6.05
C ALA A 296 -21.28 5.91 -5.69
N ALA A 297 -21.51 6.25 -4.41
CA ALA A 297 -22.78 6.78 -3.91
C ALA A 297 -23.15 8.13 -4.54
N GLN A 298 -22.19 8.97 -4.91
CA GLN A 298 -22.44 10.28 -5.51
C GLN A 298 -22.75 10.22 -7.01
N LEU A 299 -22.38 9.13 -7.72
CA LEU A 299 -22.54 9.06 -9.18
C LEU A 299 -24.02 9.24 -9.60
N SER A 300 -24.93 8.53 -8.95
CA SER A 300 -26.36 8.62 -9.23
C SER A 300 -26.95 9.99 -8.84
N ASN A 301 -26.47 10.63 -7.77
CA ASN A 301 -26.92 11.94 -7.31
C ASN A 301 -26.65 13.05 -8.34
N TYR A 302 -25.65 12.86 -9.19
CA TYR A 302 -25.28 13.81 -10.25
C TYR A 302 -25.52 13.25 -11.65
N ASP A 303 -26.47 12.32 -11.77
CA ASP A 303 -26.97 11.77 -13.03
C ASP A 303 -25.85 11.20 -13.93
N ILE A 304 -24.93 10.44 -13.32
CA ILE A 304 -23.97 9.60 -14.03
C ILE A 304 -24.51 8.16 -14.05
N ASP A 305 -25.04 7.77 -15.20
CA ASP A 305 -25.58 6.42 -15.41
C ASP A 305 -24.45 5.42 -15.67
N THR A 306 -24.12 4.58 -14.70
CA THR A 306 -23.04 3.56 -14.79
C THR A 306 -23.36 2.41 -15.74
N LYS A 307 -24.58 2.33 -16.27
CA LYS A 307 -24.91 1.43 -17.39
C LYS A 307 -24.41 1.95 -18.74
N ARG A 308 -24.21 3.27 -18.85
CA ARG A 308 -23.72 3.95 -20.05
C ARG A 308 -22.27 4.39 -19.93
N VAL A 309 -21.84 4.72 -18.71
CA VAL A 309 -20.48 5.14 -18.39
C VAL A 309 -19.74 3.98 -17.75
N ARG A 310 -18.72 3.47 -18.43
CA ARG A 310 -17.90 2.40 -17.88
C ARG A 310 -16.96 2.94 -16.82
N LEU A 311 -17.08 2.46 -15.58
CA LEU A 311 -16.14 2.82 -14.53
C LEU A 311 -14.82 2.05 -14.70
N LEU A 312 -13.71 2.72 -14.50
CA LEU A 312 -12.35 2.20 -14.63
C LEU A 312 -11.58 2.43 -13.33
N GLY A 313 -11.02 1.37 -12.76
CA GLY A 313 -10.36 1.41 -11.45
C GLY A 313 -8.97 0.82 -11.44
N LEU A 314 -8.35 0.91 -10.28
CA LEU A 314 -7.06 0.33 -9.92
C LEU A 314 -7.26 -0.96 -9.12
N SER A 315 -6.18 -1.67 -8.83
CA SER A 315 -6.20 -2.90 -8.01
C SER A 315 -6.74 -2.67 -6.59
N SER A 316 -6.78 -1.43 -6.13
CA SER A 316 -7.44 -1.02 -4.87
C SER A 316 -8.94 -1.30 -4.85
N TRP A 317 -9.57 -1.60 -6.00
CA TRP A 317 -10.96 -2.03 -6.09
C TRP A 317 -11.15 -3.53 -5.77
N ALA A 318 -10.08 -4.29 -5.68
CA ALA A 318 -10.12 -5.71 -5.31
C ALA A 318 -10.32 -5.91 -3.79
N VAL A 319 -11.22 -5.14 -3.18
CA VAL A 319 -11.55 -5.21 -1.76
C VAL A 319 -12.88 -5.92 -1.54
N GLU A 320 -13.02 -6.57 -0.40
CA GLU A 320 -14.32 -7.12 0.00
C GLU A 320 -15.37 -6.02 0.07
N GLY A 321 -16.54 -6.28 -0.50
CA GLY A 321 -17.66 -5.36 -0.45
C GLY A 321 -17.78 -4.42 -1.65
N ALA A 322 -16.80 -4.33 -2.56
CA ALA A 322 -16.95 -3.52 -3.77
C ALA A 322 -18.20 -3.93 -4.59
N GLY A 323 -18.51 -5.21 -4.63
CA GLY A 323 -19.74 -5.73 -5.29
C GLY A 323 -21.05 -5.41 -4.56
N ARG A 324 -21.00 -4.84 -3.36
CA ARG A 324 -22.21 -4.37 -2.64
C ARG A 324 -22.64 -2.99 -3.09
N GLU A 325 -21.77 -2.26 -3.77
CA GLU A 325 -22.07 -0.93 -4.30
C GLU A 325 -22.64 -1.04 -5.71
N PRO A 326 -23.94 -0.82 -5.92
CA PRO A 326 -24.58 -1.02 -7.22
C PRO A 326 -23.94 -0.22 -8.35
N ALA A 327 -23.43 0.97 -8.05
CA ALA A 327 -22.79 1.83 -9.04
C ALA A 327 -21.45 1.29 -9.55
N LEU A 328 -20.75 0.45 -8.76
CA LEU A 328 -19.49 -0.17 -9.16
C LEU A 328 -19.67 -1.43 -10.00
N ILE A 329 -20.87 -2.07 -9.96
CA ILE A 329 -21.13 -3.30 -10.71
C ILE A 329 -20.95 -3.07 -12.22
N GLY A 330 -20.17 -3.95 -12.86
CA GLY A 330 -19.78 -3.80 -14.25
C GLY A 330 -18.56 -2.91 -14.46
N GLY A 331 -18.02 -2.25 -13.43
CA GLY A 331 -16.77 -1.50 -13.50
C GLY A 331 -15.57 -2.42 -13.72
N TRP A 332 -14.57 -1.95 -14.46
CA TRP A 332 -13.36 -2.68 -14.80
C TRP A 332 -12.16 -2.14 -14.04
N PHE A 333 -11.27 -3.03 -13.59
CA PHE A 333 -10.02 -2.64 -12.96
C PHE A 333 -8.90 -3.64 -13.26
N ALA A 334 -7.68 -3.16 -13.29
CA ALA A 334 -6.50 -4.01 -13.47
C ALA A 334 -5.96 -4.46 -12.11
N ALA A 335 -5.66 -5.74 -11.96
CA ALA A 335 -5.13 -6.31 -10.73
C ALA A 335 -4.21 -7.51 -11.01
N PRO A 336 -3.34 -7.90 -10.06
CA PRO A 336 -2.63 -9.16 -10.13
C PRO A 336 -3.60 -10.35 -10.25
N PRO A 337 -3.19 -11.46 -10.93
CA PRO A 337 -4.07 -12.60 -11.13
C PRO A 337 -4.58 -13.19 -9.82
N ALA A 338 -5.89 -13.35 -9.69
CA ALA A 338 -6.48 -13.94 -8.50
C ALA A 338 -6.13 -15.43 -8.34
N ALA A 339 -5.91 -16.12 -9.47
CA ALA A 339 -5.60 -17.55 -9.46
C ALA A 339 -4.25 -17.86 -8.80
N SER A 340 -3.21 -17.11 -9.11
CA SER A 340 -1.86 -17.31 -8.58
C SER A 340 -1.76 -17.06 -7.07
N SER A 341 -2.65 -16.24 -6.51
CA SER A 341 -2.66 -15.88 -5.09
C SER A 341 -3.46 -16.82 -4.21
N ARG A 342 -4.24 -17.76 -4.79
CA ARG A 342 -5.17 -18.59 -3.99
C ARG A 342 -4.46 -19.52 -2.99
N GLU A 343 -3.37 -20.12 -3.41
CA GLU A 343 -2.60 -21.01 -2.55
C GLU A 343 -1.91 -20.22 -1.44
N PHE A 344 -1.23 -19.13 -1.77
CA PHE A 344 -0.65 -18.22 -0.81
C PHE A 344 -1.67 -17.75 0.23
N ASN A 345 -2.85 -17.30 -0.21
CA ASN A 345 -3.89 -16.83 0.71
C ASN A 345 -4.36 -17.95 1.66
N ARG A 346 -4.50 -19.20 1.17
CA ARG A 346 -4.88 -20.34 2.02
C ARG A 346 -3.80 -20.67 3.03
N ASN A 347 -2.53 -20.75 2.59
CA ASN A 347 -1.40 -21.06 3.47
C ASN A 347 -1.21 -19.98 4.53
N PHE A 348 -1.33 -18.71 4.13
CA PHE A 348 -1.26 -17.58 5.05
C PHE A 348 -2.38 -17.64 6.10
N GLN A 349 -3.63 -17.87 5.66
CA GLN A 349 -4.77 -18.01 6.56
C GLN A 349 -4.61 -19.20 7.51
N ALA A 350 -4.06 -20.32 7.04
CA ALA A 350 -3.82 -21.50 7.88
C ALA A 350 -2.73 -21.26 8.94
N MET A 351 -1.72 -20.42 8.64
CA MET A 351 -0.61 -20.14 9.55
C MET A 351 -0.91 -19.01 10.54
N TYR A 352 -1.55 -17.95 10.07
CA TYR A 352 -1.72 -16.71 10.85
C TYR A 352 -3.17 -16.41 11.25
N GLU A 353 -4.14 -17.25 10.87
CA GLU A 353 -5.58 -17.11 11.16
C GLU A 353 -6.20 -15.77 10.72
N THR A 354 -5.53 -15.08 9.78
CA THR A 354 -5.96 -13.78 9.24
C THR A 354 -5.72 -13.69 7.73
N THR A 355 -6.27 -12.68 7.08
CA THR A 355 -6.02 -12.43 5.66
C THR A 355 -4.71 -11.66 5.46
N PRO A 356 -3.91 -11.98 4.42
CA PRO A 356 -2.67 -11.27 4.17
C PRO A 356 -2.93 -9.80 3.80
N HIS A 357 -2.05 -8.91 4.25
CA HIS A 357 -2.07 -7.51 3.83
C HIS A 357 -1.86 -7.38 2.32
N GLY A 358 -2.32 -6.27 1.70
CA GLY A 358 -2.17 -6.03 0.26
C GLY A 358 -0.73 -6.11 -0.28
N LEU A 359 0.26 -5.75 0.54
CA LEU A 359 1.69 -5.89 0.22
C LEU A 359 2.24 -7.30 0.47
N GLY A 360 1.49 -8.19 1.12
CA GLY A 360 1.98 -9.52 1.53
C GLY A 360 2.45 -10.37 0.35
N ARG A 361 1.72 -10.34 -0.78
CA ARG A 361 2.14 -11.06 -1.99
C ARG A 361 3.47 -10.57 -2.54
N ALA A 362 3.69 -9.26 -2.52
CA ALA A 362 4.98 -8.70 -2.95
C ALA A 362 6.10 -9.09 -1.99
N ALA A 363 5.84 -9.10 -0.68
CA ALA A 363 6.81 -9.53 0.32
C ALA A 363 7.18 -11.00 0.15
N TYR A 364 6.20 -11.86 -0.04
CA TYR A 364 6.42 -13.27 -0.36
C TYR A 364 7.26 -13.42 -1.63
N ASP A 365 6.86 -12.78 -2.74
CA ASP A 365 7.54 -12.89 -4.02
C ASP A 365 9.01 -12.43 -3.94
N LEU A 366 9.28 -11.31 -3.25
CA LEU A 366 10.64 -10.78 -3.14
C LEU A 366 11.55 -11.64 -2.28
N VAL A 367 11.03 -12.18 -1.17
CA VAL A 367 11.81 -13.08 -0.31
C VAL A 367 12.01 -14.44 -0.98
N ALA A 368 11.00 -14.99 -1.65
CA ALA A 368 11.13 -16.21 -2.44
C ALA A 368 12.16 -16.04 -3.57
N LEU A 369 12.09 -14.89 -4.29
CA LEU A 369 13.09 -14.55 -5.31
C LEU A 369 14.50 -14.48 -4.72
N ALA A 370 14.66 -13.79 -3.58
CA ALA A 370 15.95 -13.69 -2.90
C ALA A 370 16.48 -15.06 -2.45
N ALA A 371 15.62 -15.94 -1.92
CA ALA A 371 16.02 -17.29 -1.53
C ALA A 371 16.45 -18.15 -2.73
N ILE A 372 15.69 -18.10 -3.83
CA ILE A 372 15.99 -18.85 -5.05
C ILE A 372 17.30 -18.35 -5.71
N LEU A 373 17.47 -17.03 -5.86
CA LEU A 373 18.68 -16.46 -6.44
C LEU A 373 19.89 -16.57 -5.51
N GLY A 374 19.65 -16.60 -4.20
CA GLY A 374 20.69 -16.84 -3.20
C GLY A 374 21.26 -18.26 -3.28
N SER A 375 20.42 -19.24 -3.56
CA SER A 375 20.77 -20.67 -3.55
C SER A 375 21.31 -21.19 -4.88
N GLN A 376 21.67 -20.30 -5.82
CA GLN A 376 22.18 -20.73 -7.14
C GLN A 376 23.57 -21.33 -7.06
N GLU A 377 23.85 -22.30 -7.92
CA GLU A 377 25.21 -22.86 -8.09
C GLU A 377 26.22 -21.77 -8.45
N GLY A 378 27.34 -21.73 -7.76
CA GLY A 378 28.38 -20.71 -7.93
C GLY A 378 28.16 -19.44 -7.12
N GLY A 379 27.19 -19.45 -6.19
CA GLY A 379 26.91 -18.34 -5.25
C GLY A 379 25.70 -17.47 -5.61
N PRO A 380 25.38 -16.48 -4.76
CA PRO A 380 24.19 -15.66 -4.92
C PRO A 380 24.23 -14.81 -6.19
N LYS A 381 23.11 -14.76 -6.92
CA LYS A 381 22.94 -14.05 -8.19
C LYS A 381 22.07 -12.80 -7.97
N PHE A 382 22.58 -11.83 -7.21
CA PHE A 382 21.87 -10.59 -6.90
C PHE A 382 22.34 -9.41 -7.76
N ASP A 383 23.11 -9.66 -8.82
CA ASP A 383 23.53 -8.62 -9.75
C ASP A 383 22.35 -8.03 -10.55
N ARG A 384 22.55 -6.80 -11.07
CA ARG A 384 21.50 -6.06 -11.76
C ARG A 384 20.99 -6.78 -13.01
N ALA A 385 21.85 -7.47 -13.73
CA ALA A 385 21.47 -8.17 -14.96
C ALA A 385 20.52 -9.34 -14.65
N THR A 386 20.84 -10.13 -13.61
CA THR A 386 19.97 -11.21 -13.15
C THR A 386 18.64 -10.70 -12.62
N LEU A 387 18.66 -9.64 -11.79
CA LEU A 387 17.44 -9.05 -11.23
C LEU A 387 16.55 -8.43 -12.32
N SER A 388 17.11 -7.85 -13.38
CA SER A 388 16.38 -7.30 -14.52
C SER A 388 16.24 -8.25 -15.71
N SER A 389 16.15 -9.55 -15.45
CA SER A 389 15.93 -10.56 -16.49
C SER A 389 14.70 -10.24 -17.35
N GLU A 390 14.87 -10.28 -18.67
CA GLU A 390 13.80 -9.98 -19.62
C GLU A 390 12.61 -10.93 -19.52
N THR A 391 12.87 -12.20 -19.18
CA THR A 391 11.82 -13.20 -18.97
C THR A 391 11.01 -12.95 -17.71
N GLY A 392 11.59 -12.25 -16.72
CA GLY A 392 10.98 -12.00 -15.42
C GLY A 392 10.85 -13.24 -14.55
N PHE A 393 10.00 -13.12 -13.54
CA PHE A 393 9.82 -14.09 -12.47
C PHE A 393 8.33 -14.37 -12.27
N ALA A 394 7.98 -15.62 -12.04
CA ALA A 394 6.62 -16.03 -11.70
C ALA A 394 6.49 -16.17 -10.18
N GLY A 395 5.60 -15.39 -9.57
CA GLY A 395 5.34 -15.41 -8.14
C GLY A 395 3.85 -15.59 -7.80
N VAL A 396 3.53 -15.55 -6.52
CA VAL A 396 2.14 -15.61 -6.03
C VAL A 396 1.36 -14.33 -6.38
N GLY A 397 2.06 -13.22 -6.66
CA GLY A 397 1.49 -11.99 -7.22
C GLY A 397 1.38 -12.00 -8.74
N GLY A 398 1.64 -13.13 -9.41
CA GLY A 398 1.68 -13.26 -10.86
C GLY A 398 3.07 -13.03 -11.46
N LEU A 399 3.13 -12.95 -12.77
CA LEU A 399 4.39 -12.70 -13.50
C LEU A 399 4.83 -11.25 -13.33
N PHE A 400 6.09 -11.04 -12.99
CA PHE A 400 6.70 -9.71 -12.87
C PHE A 400 8.15 -9.72 -13.36
N ARG A 401 8.67 -8.56 -13.76
CA ARG A 401 10.09 -8.33 -14.00
C ARG A 401 10.50 -6.95 -13.54
N PHE A 402 11.78 -6.80 -13.23
CA PHE A 402 12.38 -5.48 -13.03
C PHE A 402 13.01 -4.98 -14.32
N LEU A 403 13.05 -3.67 -14.47
CA LEU A 403 13.68 -3.01 -15.61
C LEU A 403 15.03 -2.41 -15.19
N PRO A 404 15.94 -2.15 -16.13
CA PRO A 404 17.26 -1.59 -15.81
C PRO A 404 17.22 -0.23 -15.10
N ASP A 405 16.13 0.54 -15.27
CA ASP A 405 15.88 1.83 -14.61
C ASP A 405 15.31 1.71 -13.20
N GLY A 406 15.14 0.49 -12.67
CA GLY A 406 14.60 0.23 -11.34
C GLY A 406 13.07 0.13 -11.28
N LEU A 407 12.36 0.38 -12.36
CA LEU A 407 10.91 0.16 -12.40
C LEU A 407 10.58 -1.32 -12.51
N SER A 408 9.32 -1.68 -12.27
CA SER A 408 8.83 -3.02 -12.51
C SER A 408 7.69 -3.06 -13.53
N GLN A 409 7.61 -4.15 -14.25
CA GLN A 409 6.45 -4.53 -15.03
C GLN A 409 5.78 -5.74 -14.38
N ARG A 410 4.44 -5.70 -14.29
CA ARG A 410 3.63 -6.83 -13.83
C ARG A 410 2.61 -7.19 -14.87
N SER A 411 2.43 -8.48 -15.07
CA SER A 411 1.34 -8.98 -15.89
C SER A 411 0.04 -8.91 -15.07
N LEU A 412 -0.88 -8.05 -15.50
CA LEU A 412 -2.14 -7.79 -14.79
C LEU A 412 -3.32 -8.37 -15.59
N GLU A 413 -4.26 -8.97 -14.89
CA GLU A 413 -5.57 -9.30 -15.45
C GLU A 413 -6.51 -8.10 -15.38
N VAL A 414 -7.51 -8.05 -16.25
CA VAL A 414 -8.64 -7.14 -16.09
C VAL A 414 -9.78 -7.89 -15.43
N ARG A 415 -10.33 -7.28 -14.40
CA ARG A 415 -11.46 -7.82 -13.63
C ARG A 415 -12.67 -6.91 -13.75
N GLU A 416 -13.85 -7.51 -13.69
CA GLU A 416 -15.13 -6.80 -13.64
C GLU A 416 -15.77 -6.99 -12.27
N VAL A 417 -16.24 -5.91 -11.67
CA VAL A 417 -16.98 -5.95 -10.42
C VAL A 417 -18.33 -6.62 -10.63
N THR A 418 -18.65 -7.59 -9.79
CA THR A 418 -19.92 -8.32 -9.77
C THR A 418 -20.55 -8.28 -8.39
N PRO A 419 -21.85 -8.56 -8.21
CA PRO A 419 -22.48 -8.58 -6.89
C PRO A 419 -21.81 -9.51 -5.88
N GLY A 420 -21.16 -10.59 -6.35
CA GLY A 420 -20.43 -11.55 -5.52
C GLY A 420 -18.93 -11.27 -5.37
N GLY A 421 -18.44 -10.11 -5.82
CA GLY A 421 -17.01 -9.76 -5.77
C GLY A 421 -16.49 -9.26 -7.11
N ALA A 422 -15.53 -9.96 -7.73
CA ALA A 422 -15.03 -9.61 -9.04
C ALA A 422 -14.67 -10.87 -9.86
N LYS A 423 -14.94 -10.83 -11.15
CA LYS A 423 -14.59 -11.90 -12.11
C LYS A 423 -13.51 -11.43 -13.08
N THR A 424 -12.62 -12.29 -13.50
CA THR A 424 -11.64 -12.02 -14.57
C THR A 424 -12.36 -11.97 -15.91
N VAL A 425 -12.21 -10.87 -16.64
CA VAL A 425 -12.76 -10.67 -17.99
C VAL A 425 -11.68 -10.72 -19.06
N GLU A 426 -10.42 -10.44 -18.69
CA GLU A 426 -9.25 -10.67 -19.53
C GLU A 426 -8.08 -11.14 -18.66
N PRO A 427 -7.54 -12.35 -18.91
CA PRO A 427 -6.47 -12.90 -18.10
C PRO A 427 -5.16 -12.12 -18.24
N ALA A 428 -4.30 -12.25 -17.25
CA ALA A 428 -2.93 -11.77 -17.31
C ALA A 428 -2.13 -12.60 -18.35
N ARG A 429 -1.13 -11.96 -18.98
CA ARG A 429 -0.23 -12.66 -19.89
C ARG A 429 0.65 -13.64 -19.09
N SER A 430 0.98 -14.78 -19.68
CA SER A 430 1.85 -15.79 -19.08
C SER A 430 3.35 -15.54 -19.34
N THR A 431 3.68 -14.64 -20.29
CA THR A 431 5.07 -14.29 -20.65
C THR A 431 5.18 -12.79 -20.90
N PHE A 432 6.41 -12.27 -20.79
CA PHE A 432 6.80 -10.94 -21.24
C PHE A 432 7.37 -10.96 -22.66
N GLU A 433 6.89 -11.84 -23.53
CA GLU A 433 7.30 -11.81 -24.92
C GLU A 433 7.16 -10.39 -25.49
N SER A 434 8.17 -9.99 -26.22
CA SER A 434 8.36 -8.65 -26.74
C SER A 434 7.06 -8.06 -27.26
N LEU A 435 6.65 -6.93 -26.68
CA LEU A 435 5.78 -6.01 -27.40
C LEU A 435 6.52 -5.66 -28.68
N PRO A 436 5.90 -5.73 -29.87
CA PRO A 436 6.48 -5.11 -31.03
C PRO A 436 6.70 -3.62 -30.67
N ASN A 437 7.92 -3.15 -30.89
CA ASN A 437 8.33 -1.75 -30.70
C ASN A 437 7.38 -0.77 -31.42
#